data_5ed5c423c29b6255a9f1ae55092701bf
#
_entry.id   5ed5c423c29b6255a9f1ae55092701bf
#
_cell.length_a   1.000
_cell.length_b   1.000
_cell.length_c   1.000
_cell.angle_alpha   90.00
_cell.angle_beta   90.00
_cell.angle_gamma   90.00
#
_symmetry.space_group_name_H-M   'P 1'
#
loop_
_entity.id
_entity.type
_entity.pdbx_description
1 polymer ?
#
loop_
_entity_poly.entity_id
_entity_poly.type
_entity_poly.pdbx_seq_one_letter_code
_entity_poly.pdbx_strand_id
1 'polypeptide(L)'
;MTDRRDFLKTMAIGGASALVAPSLLNSCAPKEESVLDTSAGGLIVPKDNGLRITGTFLDEISHDIPHQNWGEKEWDRDFAYMKEIGIDTVIDIRCGYRKFITYPSPYLLKKGCYMPSVDLIDMFCRLAQKHGMKFYLGLYDSGVYWDTKDMSHEIEDNKFVIDEVWKMYGEKYDSFGGWYISTEISRDTIGAVDAFHAMGKQCKDVSGGMPVFISPWIDGKKAIMGTNKAVNDNAVSVDQHEKEWNQIFAGIHDVVDAVAFQDGHIDYDELDAFFSVNKKLADRYGMQCWTNAETFDRDMPINFLPIKFDKLRLKLEAAKRCGYDKAITFEFPHFMSPQSVYGAAGNLYNRYREYFNI
;
A
#
# COMPACT_ATOMS: atom_id res chain seq x y z
N MET A 1 -36.95 -10.92 -11.81
CA MET A 1 -37.00 -11.53 -10.46
C MET A 1 -37.10 -13.04 -10.67
N THR A 2 -35.97 -13.69 -10.72
CA THR A 2 -35.86 -15.16 -10.86
C THR A 2 -35.70 -15.73 -9.46
N ASP A 3 -36.62 -16.64 -9.14
CA ASP A 3 -36.84 -17.21 -7.81
C ASP A 3 -35.67 -18.10 -7.39
N ARG A 4 -35.20 -17.93 -6.12
CA ARG A 4 -34.15 -18.71 -5.47
C ARG A 4 -34.40 -20.22 -5.43
N ARG A 5 -35.58 -20.68 -5.78
CA ARG A 5 -35.98 -22.09 -5.77
C ARG A 5 -35.56 -22.87 -7.03
N ASP A 6 -35.26 -22.19 -8.13
CA ASP A 6 -34.89 -22.87 -9.39
C ASP A 6 -33.40 -23.18 -9.50
N PHE A 7 -32.57 -22.56 -8.68
CA PHE A 7 -31.12 -22.83 -8.66
C PHE A 7 -30.75 -24.16 -7.98
N LEU A 8 -31.58 -24.67 -7.07
CA LEU A 8 -31.31 -25.89 -6.32
C LEU A 8 -31.79 -27.19 -7.01
N LYS A 9 -32.49 -27.10 -8.14
CA LYS A 9 -33.01 -28.27 -8.87
C LYS A 9 -32.11 -28.81 -9.98
N THR A 10 -30.99 -28.13 -10.29
CA THR A 10 -30.11 -28.50 -11.41
C THR A 10 -28.86 -29.30 -10.98
N MET A 11 -28.71 -29.61 -9.68
CA MET A 11 -27.56 -30.35 -9.15
C MET A 11 -27.81 -31.81 -8.77
N ALA A 12 -28.83 -32.44 -9.32
CA ALA A 12 -29.06 -33.85 -9.03
C ALA A 12 -29.45 -34.60 -10.32
N ILE A 13 -28.49 -35.04 -11.12
CA ILE A 13 -28.51 -36.26 -11.99
C ILE A 13 -27.18 -36.35 -12.72
N GLY A 14 -26.46 -37.51 -12.57
CA GLY A 14 -25.38 -37.89 -13.45
C GLY A 14 -24.17 -38.54 -12.79
N GLY A 15 -24.39 -39.67 -12.11
CA GLY A 15 -23.31 -40.62 -11.82
C GLY A 15 -23.29 -41.69 -12.89
N ALA A 16 -22.11 -42.06 -13.38
CA ALA A 16 -21.72 -43.47 -13.72
C ALA A 16 -20.32 -43.51 -14.36
N SER A 17 -19.44 -44.11 -13.65
CA SER A 17 -18.35 -45.07 -13.98
C SER A 17 -17.79 -45.16 -15.40
N ALA A 18 -16.45 -45.00 -15.52
CA ALA A 18 -15.62 -45.91 -16.32
C ALA A 18 -14.18 -45.95 -15.81
N LEU A 19 -13.77 -47.09 -15.35
CA LEU A 19 -12.38 -47.50 -15.09
C LEU A 19 -11.63 -47.73 -16.40
N VAL A 20 -10.43 -47.17 -16.55
CA VAL A 20 -9.36 -47.71 -17.38
C VAL A 20 -8.01 -47.39 -16.72
N ALA A 21 -7.27 -48.47 -16.44
CA ALA A 21 -5.93 -48.47 -15.86
C ALA A 21 -4.85 -48.51 -16.97
N PRO A 22 -3.54 -48.68 -16.67
CA PRO A 22 -2.54 -47.64 -16.85
C PRO A 22 -1.53 -47.97 -17.95
N SER A 23 -0.79 -47.01 -18.46
CA SER A 23 0.46 -47.25 -19.17
C SER A 23 1.60 -46.43 -18.64
N LEU A 24 2.61 -47.14 -18.23
CA LEU A 24 3.96 -46.72 -17.82
C LEU A 24 4.69 -45.98 -18.94
N LEU A 25 5.28 -44.82 -18.63
CA LEU A 25 6.50 -44.37 -19.24
C LEU A 25 7.37 -43.67 -18.20
N ASN A 26 8.50 -44.33 -17.90
CA ASN A 26 9.62 -43.77 -17.15
C ASN A 26 10.25 -42.57 -17.88
N SER A 27 10.47 -41.48 -17.15
CA SER A 27 11.48 -40.48 -17.49
C SER A 27 12.20 -40.12 -16.19
N CYS A 28 13.48 -40.46 -16.12
CA CYS A 28 14.38 -40.11 -15.04
C CYS A 28 14.75 -38.63 -15.11
N ALA A 29 14.38 -37.84 -14.11
CA ALA A 29 15.04 -36.61 -13.72
C ALA A 29 15.45 -36.71 -12.26
N PRO A 30 16.63 -36.19 -11.84
CA PRO A 30 17.10 -36.36 -10.47
C PRO A 30 16.19 -35.62 -9.51
N LYS A 31 15.67 -36.38 -8.53
CA LYS A 31 14.98 -35.82 -7.38
C LYS A 31 16.01 -35.18 -6.46
N GLU A 32 15.95 -33.87 -6.27
CA GLU A 32 16.38 -33.30 -5.02
C GLU A 32 15.38 -33.70 -3.94
N GLU A 33 15.77 -34.60 -3.08
CA GLU A 33 15.05 -34.96 -1.87
C GLU A 33 15.11 -33.77 -0.90
N SER A 34 14.02 -33.00 -0.85
CA SER A 34 13.77 -32.16 0.32
C SER A 34 13.47 -33.09 1.50
N VAL A 35 14.38 -33.15 2.45
CA VAL A 35 14.19 -33.86 3.72
C VAL A 35 13.06 -33.14 4.47
N LEU A 36 11.84 -33.70 4.37
CA LEU A 36 10.73 -33.35 5.24
C LEU A 36 10.97 -34.01 6.59
N ASP A 37 11.38 -33.22 7.57
CA ASP A 37 11.38 -33.69 8.97
C ASP A 37 9.94 -33.76 9.46
N THR A 38 9.40 -34.99 9.58
CA THR A 38 8.03 -35.24 10.01
C THR A 38 7.89 -35.45 11.52
N SER A 39 8.83 -34.99 12.33
CA SER A 39 8.88 -35.25 13.77
C SER A 39 8.12 -34.27 14.66
N ALA A 40 7.13 -33.59 14.17
CA ALA A 40 6.03 -32.96 14.96
C ALA A 40 5.05 -32.34 13.97
N GLY A 41 3.79 -32.70 14.00
CA GLY A 41 2.75 -32.29 13.04
C GLY A 41 2.44 -30.79 12.92
N GLY A 42 3.45 -29.96 12.77
CA GLY A 42 3.37 -28.56 12.47
C GLY A 42 4.04 -28.28 11.12
N LEU A 43 3.35 -27.61 10.24
CA LEU A 43 3.95 -27.00 9.04
C LEU A 43 5.16 -26.17 9.47
N ILE A 44 6.36 -26.58 9.03
CA ILE A 44 7.57 -25.77 9.23
C ILE A 44 7.41 -24.54 8.34
N VAL A 45 6.95 -23.43 8.92
CA VAL A 45 6.97 -22.14 8.26
C VAL A 45 8.43 -21.68 8.28
N PRO A 46 9.07 -21.43 7.12
CA PRO A 46 10.42 -20.87 7.09
C PRO A 46 10.44 -19.56 7.90
N LYS A 47 11.28 -19.51 8.93
CA LYS A 47 11.36 -18.33 9.81
C LYS A 47 12.22 -17.26 9.15
N ASP A 48 11.75 -16.01 9.19
CA ASP A 48 12.52 -14.77 8.95
C ASP A 48 13.14 -14.59 7.55
N ASN A 49 12.44 -15.01 6.51
CA ASN A 49 12.87 -14.80 5.12
C ASN A 49 12.25 -13.58 4.45
N GLY A 50 11.33 -12.87 5.12
CA GLY A 50 10.63 -11.70 4.61
C GLY A 50 11.27 -10.39 5.06
N LEU A 51 11.00 -9.31 4.32
CA LEU A 51 11.26 -7.94 4.76
C LEU A 51 10.20 -7.54 5.78
N ARG A 52 10.60 -7.06 6.97
CA ARG A 52 9.64 -6.64 8.00
C ARG A 52 8.94 -5.34 7.60
N ILE A 53 7.65 -5.26 7.86
CA ILE A 53 6.89 -4.02 7.73
C ILE A 53 7.31 -3.08 8.84
N THR A 54 7.86 -1.91 8.46
CA THR A 54 8.27 -0.88 9.40
C THR A 54 7.55 0.45 9.19
N GLY A 55 6.61 0.51 8.24
CA GLY A 55 5.75 1.67 8.04
C GLY A 55 4.33 1.27 7.67
N THR A 56 3.36 2.15 7.94
CA THR A 56 1.97 1.94 7.54
C THR A 56 1.28 3.24 7.23
N PHE A 57 0.33 3.17 6.30
CA PHE A 57 -0.64 4.24 6.11
C PHE A 57 -1.66 4.26 7.26
N LEU A 58 -2.22 5.44 7.49
CA LEU A 58 -3.39 5.70 8.34
C LEU A 58 -4.45 6.32 7.43
N ASP A 59 -5.62 5.69 7.33
CA ASP A 59 -6.69 6.15 6.45
C ASP A 59 -8.02 6.31 7.20
N GLU A 60 -8.48 7.53 7.30
CA GLU A 60 -9.77 7.92 7.87
C GLU A 60 -10.60 8.76 6.89
N ILE A 61 -10.22 8.78 5.60
CA ILE A 61 -10.81 9.69 4.63
C ILE A 61 -11.21 9.06 3.30
N SER A 62 -10.67 7.88 2.96
CA SER A 62 -11.02 7.20 1.71
C SER A 62 -12.46 6.73 1.72
N HIS A 63 -13.12 6.85 0.57
CA HIS A 63 -14.54 6.57 0.41
C HIS A 63 -14.89 5.07 0.27
N ASP A 64 -13.90 4.23 0.07
CA ASP A 64 -14.02 2.79 -0.19
C ASP A 64 -13.63 1.91 1.01
N ILE A 65 -13.21 2.54 2.10
CA ILE A 65 -12.89 1.86 3.36
C ILE A 65 -13.87 2.33 4.44
N PRO A 66 -14.50 1.41 5.19
CA PRO A 66 -15.45 1.79 6.23
C PRO A 66 -14.74 2.45 7.41
N HIS A 67 -15.38 3.46 7.97
CA HIS A 67 -14.93 4.11 9.19
C HIS A 67 -14.87 3.11 10.35
N GLN A 68 -13.78 3.10 11.13
CA GLN A 68 -13.70 2.28 12.33
C GLN A 68 -14.33 2.94 13.57
N ASN A 69 -14.66 4.23 13.44
CA ASN A 69 -15.30 5.01 14.51
C ASN A 69 -14.44 5.07 15.78
N TRP A 70 -13.12 5.15 15.60
CA TRP A 70 -12.16 5.25 16.69
C TRP A 70 -12.01 6.68 17.20
N GLY A 71 -11.89 6.81 18.52
CA GLY A 71 -11.39 8.01 19.17
C GLY A 71 -9.89 7.91 19.48
N GLU A 72 -9.35 8.94 20.15
CA GLU A 72 -7.92 9.01 20.47
C GLU A 72 -7.42 7.81 21.30
N LYS A 73 -8.26 7.21 22.15
CA LYS A 73 -7.87 6.04 22.97
C LYS A 73 -7.65 4.78 22.12
N GLU A 74 -8.51 4.58 21.12
CA GLU A 74 -8.39 3.45 20.20
C GLU A 74 -7.17 3.64 19.29
N TRP A 75 -6.95 4.86 18.78
CA TRP A 75 -5.75 5.20 18.02
C TRP A 75 -4.48 5.03 18.84
N ASP A 76 -4.44 5.51 20.09
CA ASP A 76 -3.28 5.33 20.98
C ASP A 76 -2.93 3.85 21.19
N ARG A 77 -3.96 3.00 21.35
CA ARG A 77 -3.78 1.56 21.47
C ARG A 77 -3.28 0.95 20.16
N ASP A 78 -3.76 1.45 19.03
CA ASP A 78 -3.34 0.95 17.71
C ASP A 78 -1.87 1.30 17.42
N PHE A 79 -1.44 2.49 17.77
CA PHE A 79 -0.02 2.87 17.73
C PHE A 79 0.85 1.95 18.61
N ALA A 80 0.35 1.52 19.76
CA ALA A 80 1.06 0.54 20.57
C ALA A 80 1.19 -0.83 19.87
N TYR A 81 0.13 -1.32 19.22
CA TYR A 81 0.19 -2.56 18.41
C TYR A 81 1.14 -2.43 17.21
N MET A 82 1.13 -1.29 16.53
CA MET A 82 2.09 -0.99 15.45
C MET A 82 3.53 -1.07 15.97
N LYS A 83 3.79 -0.42 17.12
CA LYS A 83 5.11 -0.45 17.76
C LYS A 83 5.56 -1.85 18.13
N GLU A 84 4.66 -2.68 18.61
CA GLU A 84 4.94 -4.07 19.02
C GLU A 84 5.49 -4.91 17.87
N ILE A 85 5.05 -4.66 16.62
CA ILE A 85 5.56 -5.38 15.44
C ILE A 85 6.71 -4.68 14.72
N GLY A 86 7.19 -3.53 15.26
CA GLY A 86 8.35 -2.83 14.72
C GLY A 86 8.05 -1.71 13.73
N ILE A 87 6.81 -1.25 13.64
CA ILE A 87 6.48 -0.06 12.85
C ILE A 87 7.07 1.17 13.54
N ASP A 88 7.85 1.94 12.80
CA ASP A 88 8.51 3.17 13.22
C ASP A 88 8.04 4.41 12.43
N THR A 89 7.26 4.19 11.38
CA THR A 89 6.79 5.22 10.47
C THR A 89 5.29 5.07 10.23
N VAL A 90 4.55 6.14 10.49
CA VAL A 90 3.12 6.24 10.17
C VAL A 90 2.90 7.34 9.14
N ILE A 91 2.00 7.12 8.22
CA ILE A 91 1.80 7.95 7.04
C ILE A 91 0.32 8.29 6.93
N ASP A 92 -0.05 9.54 7.12
CA ASP A 92 -1.39 10.00 6.75
C ASP A 92 -1.59 9.84 5.25
N ILE A 93 -2.62 9.11 4.82
CA ILE A 93 -2.82 8.82 3.39
C ILE A 93 -3.02 10.09 2.58
N ARG A 94 -3.75 11.06 3.13
CA ARG A 94 -3.95 12.40 2.58
C ARG A 94 -4.59 13.33 3.59
N CYS A 95 -4.13 14.55 3.65
CA CYS A 95 -4.69 15.56 4.56
C CYS A 95 -6.06 16.10 4.11
N GLY A 96 -6.51 15.71 2.94
CA GLY A 96 -7.84 15.99 2.42
C GLY A 96 -8.10 15.27 1.10
N TYR A 97 -9.36 14.92 0.88
CA TYR A 97 -9.86 14.30 -0.34
C TYR A 97 -11.15 15.01 -0.79
N ARG A 98 -11.09 15.66 -1.95
CA ARG A 98 -12.21 16.47 -2.45
C ARG A 98 -12.63 17.52 -1.42
N LYS A 99 -13.83 17.44 -0.85
CA LYS A 99 -14.34 18.37 0.18
C LYS A 99 -14.12 17.91 1.61
N PHE A 100 -13.62 16.69 1.83
CA PHE A 100 -13.32 16.17 3.15
C PHE A 100 -11.86 16.45 3.50
N ILE A 101 -11.60 16.92 4.72
CA ILE A 101 -10.26 17.27 5.20
C ILE A 101 -10.03 16.70 6.59
N THR A 102 -8.78 16.38 6.91
CA THR A 102 -8.39 15.74 8.19
C THR A 102 -7.91 16.75 9.23
N TYR A 103 -7.80 18.03 8.87
CA TYR A 103 -7.39 19.13 9.73
C TYR A 103 -8.15 20.42 9.37
N PRO A 104 -8.26 21.41 10.28
CA PRO A 104 -9.01 22.64 10.04
C PRO A 104 -8.24 23.64 9.15
N SER A 105 -8.00 23.28 7.89
CA SER A 105 -7.27 24.09 6.90
C SER A 105 -7.98 25.41 6.60
N PRO A 106 -7.42 26.57 6.94
CA PRO A 106 -7.98 27.87 6.54
C PRO A 106 -8.16 28.04 5.02
N TYR A 107 -7.21 27.52 4.25
CA TYR A 107 -7.26 27.57 2.78
C TYR A 107 -8.39 26.72 2.21
N LEU A 108 -8.43 25.43 2.58
CA LEU A 108 -9.43 24.51 2.03
C LEU A 108 -10.85 24.81 2.51
N LEU A 109 -11.02 25.29 3.75
CA LEU A 109 -12.31 25.76 4.25
C LEU A 109 -12.83 26.94 3.43
N LYS A 110 -11.96 27.89 3.06
CA LYS A 110 -12.32 29.01 2.18
C LYS A 110 -12.71 28.53 0.77
N LYS A 111 -12.16 27.42 0.31
CA LYS A 111 -12.56 26.75 -0.94
C LYS A 111 -13.87 25.95 -0.83
N GLY A 112 -14.47 25.87 0.34
CA GLY A 112 -15.75 25.18 0.57
C GLY A 112 -15.63 23.72 0.98
N CYS A 113 -14.46 23.30 1.48
CA CYS A 113 -14.30 22.03 2.17
C CYS A 113 -15.05 22.02 3.50
N TYR A 114 -15.36 20.82 4.00
CA TYR A 114 -16.09 20.68 5.26
C TYR A 114 -15.14 20.74 6.45
N MET A 115 -15.57 21.44 7.53
CA MET A 115 -14.83 21.44 8.79
C MET A 115 -14.73 20.02 9.34
N PRO A 116 -13.52 19.51 9.64
CA PRO A 116 -13.38 18.19 10.25
C PRO A 116 -13.90 18.21 11.70
N SER A 117 -14.43 17.08 12.17
CA SER A 117 -14.89 16.95 13.56
C SER A 117 -13.74 16.84 14.56
N VAL A 118 -12.58 16.39 14.09
CA VAL A 118 -11.34 16.21 14.85
C VAL A 118 -10.18 16.65 13.99
N ASP A 119 -9.17 17.27 14.59
CA ASP A 119 -7.87 17.51 13.94
C ASP A 119 -7.05 16.21 14.03
N LEU A 120 -7.16 15.37 12.98
CA LEU A 120 -6.48 14.08 12.92
C LEU A 120 -4.96 14.24 12.78
N ILE A 121 -4.50 15.28 12.09
CA ILE A 121 -3.06 15.52 11.90
C ILE A 121 -2.41 15.85 13.24
N ASP A 122 -3.01 16.74 14.04
CA ASP A 122 -2.53 17.04 15.40
C ASP A 122 -2.49 15.77 16.26
N MET A 123 -3.57 14.99 16.24
CA MET A 123 -3.65 13.74 17.00
C MET A 123 -2.58 12.73 16.58
N PHE A 124 -2.40 12.49 15.29
CA PHE A 124 -1.41 11.53 14.79
C PHE A 124 0.02 12.00 15.05
N CYS A 125 0.32 13.28 14.92
CA CYS A 125 1.64 13.82 15.31
C CYS A 125 1.93 13.60 16.79
N ARG A 126 0.97 13.87 17.68
CA ARG A 126 1.12 13.64 19.14
C ARG A 126 1.30 12.16 19.47
N LEU A 127 0.51 11.28 18.85
CA LEU A 127 0.61 9.84 19.06
C LEU A 127 1.93 9.29 18.50
N ALA A 128 2.34 9.70 17.31
CA ALA A 128 3.63 9.34 16.76
C ALA A 128 4.79 9.77 17.69
N GLN A 129 4.75 10.99 18.21
CA GLN A 129 5.74 11.46 19.18
C GLN A 129 5.74 10.64 20.47
N LYS A 130 4.56 10.34 21.02
CA LYS A 130 4.39 9.51 22.23
C LYS A 130 5.00 8.11 22.05
N HIS A 131 4.79 7.48 20.90
CA HIS A 131 5.26 6.12 20.61
C HIS A 131 6.64 6.06 19.97
N GLY A 132 7.31 7.23 19.77
CA GLY A 132 8.65 7.31 19.17
C GLY A 132 8.68 6.86 17.70
N MET A 133 7.65 7.25 16.95
CA MET A 133 7.51 7.03 15.51
C MET A 133 7.69 8.33 14.73
N LYS A 134 7.97 8.21 13.43
CA LYS A 134 7.95 9.33 12.50
C LYS A 134 6.60 9.38 11.78
N PHE A 135 6.07 10.59 11.66
CA PHE A 135 4.84 10.88 10.95
C PHE A 135 5.15 11.52 9.59
N TYR A 136 4.64 10.93 8.52
CA TYR A 136 4.68 11.50 7.18
C TYR A 136 3.29 12.00 6.80
N LEU A 137 3.24 13.22 6.29
CA LEU A 137 1.96 13.82 5.89
C LEU A 137 1.69 13.56 4.43
N GLY A 138 0.52 12.98 4.14
CA GLY A 138 -0.04 12.92 2.80
C GLY A 138 -0.66 14.25 2.38
N LEU A 139 -0.34 14.69 1.15
CA LEU A 139 -0.84 15.95 0.60
C LEU A 139 -2.34 15.90 0.29
N TYR A 140 -2.91 17.04 -0.03
CA TYR A 140 -4.30 17.16 -0.45
C TYR A 140 -4.52 16.55 -1.84
N ASP A 141 -5.60 15.80 -1.99
CA ASP A 141 -6.07 15.21 -3.24
C ASP A 141 -7.41 15.87 -3.62
N SER A 142 -7.40 16.69 -4.67
CA SER A 142 -8.62 17.37 -5.13
C SER A 142 -9.65 16.40 -5.75
N GLY A 143 -9.20 15.21 -6.14
CA GLY A 143 -9.98 14.23 -6.88
C GLY A 143 -10.16 14.55 -8.35
N VAL A 144 -9.72 15.71 -8.83
CA VAL A 144 -9.93 16.16 -10.22
C VAL A 144 -9.10 15.34 -11.21
N TYR A 145 -7.86 14.99 -10.86
CA TYR A 145 -6.98 14.23 -11.75
C TYR A 145 -7.48 12.80 -12.02
N TRP A 146 -8.25 12.22 -11.13
CA TRP A 146 -8.87 10.91 -11.34
C TRP A 146 -9.79 10.88 -12.56
N ASP A 147 -10.51 11.99 -12.77
CA ASP A 147 -11.45 12.12 -13.89
C ASP A 147 -10.78 12.68 -15.15
N THR A 148 -9.83 13.62 -14.99
CA THR A 148 -9.24 14.39 -16.10
C THR A 148 -7.88 13.88 -16.55
N LYS A 149 -7.17 13.14 -15.70
CA LYS A 149 -5.74 12.78 -15.84
C LYS A 149 -4.79 13.99 -15.79
N ASP A 150 -5.29 15.18 -15.46
CA ASP A 150 -4.52 16.42 -15.36
C ASP A 150 -4.25 16.76 -13.89
N MET A 151 -2.99 16.93 -13.55
CA MET A 151 -2.52 17.19 -12.19
C MET A 151 -2.31 18.68 -11.86
N SER A 152 -2.67 19.58 -12.74
CA SER A 152 -2.46 21.03 -12.53
C SER A 152 -3.18 21.57 -11.28
N HIS A 153 -4.39 21.05 -11.00
CA HIS A 153 -5.14 21.41 -9.79
C HIS A 153 -4.44 20.95 -8.51
N GLU A 154 -3.77 19.80 -8.54
CA GLU A 154 -3.01 19.30 -7.40
C GLU A 154 -1.83 20.21 -7.06
N ILE A 155 -1.14 20.73 -8.08
CA ILE A 155 -0.04 21.68 -7.90
C ILE A 155 -0.55 23.00 -7.27
N GLU A 156 -1.64 23.55 -7.81
CA GLU A 156 -2.20 24.84 -7.34
C GLU A 156 -2.64 24.77 -5.89
N ASP A 157 -3.40 23.73 -5.51
CA ASP A 157 -3.94 23.62 -4.17
C ASP A 157 -2.86 23.27 -3.15
N ASN A 158 -2.00 22.32 -3.48
CA ASN A 158 -0.95 21.90 -2.55
C ASN A 158 0.10 22.98 -2.30
N LYS A 159 0.25 23.96 -3.19
CA LYS A 159 1.09 25.12 -2.94
C LYS A 159 0.74 25.84 -1.63
N PHE A 160 -0.55 25.96 -1.32
CA PHE A 160 -1.01 26.58 -0.08
C PHE A 160 -1.06 25.58 1.09
N VAL A 161 -1.44 24.35 0.81
CA VAL A 161 -1.56 23.28 1.82
C VAL A 161 -0.19 22.94 2.43
N ILE A 162 0.86 22.84 1.63
CA ILE A 162 2.22 22.52 2.10
C ILE A 162 2.72 23.60 3.08
N ASP A 163 2.60 24.89 2.72
CA ASP A 163 3.02 25.99 3.59
C ASP A 163 2.22 26.03 4.90
N GLU A 164 0.89 25.80 4.79
CA GLU A 164 -0.03 25.82 5.93
C GLU A 164 0.26 24.66 6.91
N VAL A 165 0.39 23.46 6.40
CA VAL A 165 0.66 22.28 7.21
C VAL A 165 2.03 22.34 7.87
N TRP A 166 3.07 22.79 7.16
CA TRP A 166 4.38 22.97 7.74
C TRP A 166 4.34 23.90 8.94
N LYS A 167 3.70 25.06 8.78
CA LYS A 167 3.56 26.05 9.85
C LYS A 167 2.71 25.56 11.04
N MET A 168 1.66 24.77 10.78
CA MET A 168 0.75 24.31 11.83
C MET A 168 1.31 23.10 12.59
N TYR A 169 2.00 22.20 11.92
CA TYR A 169 2.42 20.89 12.49
C TYR A 169 3.89 20.60 12.32
N GLY A 170 4.51 20.88 11.16
CA GLY A 170 5.90 20.57 10.89
C GLY A 170 6.86 21.26 11.86
N GLU A 171 6.66 22.55 12.11
CA GLU A 171 7.46 23.32 13.08
C GLU A 171 7.16 22.95 14.55
N LYS A 172 6.02 22.33 14.81
CA LYS A 172 5.53 22.06 16.17
C LYS A 172 5.95 20.68 16.71
N TYR A 173 6.01 19.68 15.84
CA TYR A 173 6.17 18.29 16.27
C TYR A 173 7.47 17.64 15.79
N ASP A 174 8.30 17.19 16.72
CA ASP A 174 9.53 16.43 16.42
C ASP A 174 9.25 15.08 15.72
N SER A 175 8.02 14.58 15.84
CA SER A 175 7.56 13.38 15.12
C SER A 175 7.35 13.62 13.64
N PHE A 176 7.18 14.87 13.17
CA PHE A 176 7.05 15.14 11.74
C PHE A 176 8.33 14.69 11.03
N GLY A 177 8.21 13.70 10.16
CA GLY A 177 9.36 12.99 9.57
C GLY A 177 9.53 13.20 8.08
N GLY A 178 8.50 13.73 7.41
CA GLY A 178 8.56 13.92 5.96
C GLY A 178 7.19 14.05 5.31
N TRP A 179 7.18 13.93 3.98
CA TRP A 179 6.04 14.19 3.12
C TRP A 179 5.71 12.99 2.25
N TYR A 180 4.44 12.74 2.07
CA TYR A 180 3.92 11.82 1.09
C TYR A 180 3.13 12.59 0.04
N ILE A 181 3.54 12.56 -1.23
CA ILE A 181 2.74 13.10 -2.31
C ILE A 181 1.64 12.09 -2.61
N SER A 182 0.44 12.37 -2.12
CA SER A 182 -0.69 11.44 -2.07
C SER A 182 -1.36 11.19 -3.42
N THR A 183 -0.92 11.89 -4.47
CA THR A 183 -1.45 11.71 -5.81
C THR A 183 -0.97 10.37 -6.36
N GLU A 184 -1.87 9.42 -6.40
CA GLU A 184 -1.57 8.09 -6.91
C GLU A 184 -1.54 8.12 -8.44
N ILE A 185 -0.49 7.56 -9.00
CA ILE A 185 -0.32 7.44 -10.45
C ILE A 185 0.01 6.00 -10.85
N SER A 186 -0.26 5.70 -12.09
CA SER A 186 0.47 4.72 -12.87
C SER A 186 1.42 5.42 -13.84
N ARG A 187 1.95 4.68 -14.78
CA ARG A 187 2.93 5.13 -15.79
C ARG A 187 2.45 6.19 -16.79
N ASP A 188 1.13 6.40 -16.94
CA ASP A 188 0.52 7.17 -18.05
C ASP A 188 -0.22 8.45 -17.61
N THR A 189 -0.01 8.91 -16.38
CA THR A 189 -0.69 10.11 -15.87
C THR A 189 -0.05 11.38 -16.44
N ILE A 190 -0.87 12.20 -17.12
CA ILE A 190 -0.43 13.46 -17.73
C ILE A 190 0.05 14.45 -16.67
N GLY A 191 1.25 15.02 -16.86
CA GLY A 191 1.81 16.02 -15.96
C GLY A 191 2.33 15.49 -14.62
N ALA A 192 2.39 14.17 -14.44
CA ALA A 192 2.83 13.57 -13.18
C ALA A 192 4.25 14.00 -12.78
N VAL A 193 5.19 14.02 -13.71
CA VAL A 193 6.57 14.45 -13.45
C VAL A 193 6.61 15.91 -12.98
N ASP A 194 5.93 16.81 -13.70
CA ASP A 194 5.88 18.22 -13.35
C ASP A 194 5.21 18.44 -11.99
N ALA A 195 4.13 17.70 -11.70
CA ALA A 195 3.43 17.77 -10.43
C ALA A 195 4.30 17.28 -9.26
N PHE A 196 4.93 16.14 -9.39
CA PHE A 196 5.81 15.61 -8.36
C PHE A 196 7.02 16.49 -8.13
N HIS A 197 7.60 17.03 -9.21
CA HIS A 197 8.73 17.96 -9.12
C HIS A 197 8.31 19.25 -8.41
N ALA A 198 7.19 19.87 -8.79
CA ALA A 198 6.70 21.10 -8.18
C ALA A 198 6.37 20.92 -6.69
N MET A 199 5.57 19.90 -6.35
CA MET A 199 5.17 19.64 -4.96
C MET A 199 6.34 19.14 -4.11
N GLY A 200 7.18 18.23 -4.63
CA GLY A 200 8.34 17.73 -3.91
C GLY A 200 9.37 18.81 -3.62
N LYS A 201 9.63 19.68 -4.59
CA LYS A 201 10.50 20.84 -4.38
C LYS A 201 9.98 21.74 -3.28
N GLN A 202 8.69 22.10 -3.30
CA GLN A 202 8.11 22.96 -2.28
C GLN A 202 8.14 22.29 -0.88
N CYS A 203 7.82 20.99 -0.78
CA CYS A 203 7.95 20.25 0.47
C CYS A 203 9.36 20.38 1.06
N LYS A 204 10.38 20.18 0.24
CA LYS A 204 11.79 20.32 0.66
C LYS A 204 12.14 21.77 1.03
N ASP A 205 11.72 22.74 0.23
CA ASP A 205 12.02 24.16 0.46
C ASP A 205 11.48 24.65 1.81
N VAL A 206 10.22 24.33 2.15
CA VAL A 206 9.61 24.81 3.41
C VAL A 206 10.14 24.08 4.64
N SER A 207 10.54 22.81 4.50
CA SER A 207 10.92 21.95 5.62
C SER A 207 12.44 21.80 5.81
N GLY A 208 13.24 22.54 5.05
CA GLY A 208 14.71 22.43 5.14
C GLY A 208 15.23 21.09 4.63
N GLY A 209 14.57 20.49 3.65
CA GLY A 209 15.03 19.27 2.99
C GLY A 209 14.51 17.96 3.59
N MET A 210 13.38 17.97 4.30
CA MET A 210 12.77 16.72 4.80
C MET A 210 12.43 15.74 3.67
N PRO A 211 12.48 14.43 3.94
CA PRO A 211 12.22 13.40 2.94
C PRO A 211 10.84 13.51 2.30
N VAL A 212 10.80 13.23 1.00
CA VAL A 212 9.58 13.16 0.19
C VAL A 212 9.49 11.79 -0.44
N PHE A 213 8.31 11.13 -0.39
CA PHE A 213 8.10 9.88 -1.11
C PHE A 213 6.78 9.85 -1.87
N ILE A 214 6.69 8.92 -2.82
CA ILE A 214 5.51 8.62 -3.62
C ILE A 214 5.15 7.14 -3.51
N SER A 215 3.87 6.79 -3.74
CA SER A 215 3.41 5.39 -3.72
C SER A 215 2.58 5.04 -4.96
N PRO A 216 3.21 4.91 -6.13
CA PRO A 216 2.53 4.55 -7.36
C PRO A 216 2.20 3.05 -7.42
N TRP A 217 1.25 2.65 -8.30
CA TRP A 217 0.98 1.24 -8.53
C TRP A 217 1.72 0.67 -9.74
N ILE A 218 1.85 -0.65 -9.75
CA ILE A 218 2.43 -1.41 -10.85
C ILE A 218 1.31 -2.01 -11.70
N ASP A 219 1.35 -1.86 -13.02
CA ASP A 219 0.35 -2.40 -13.95
C ASP A 219 0.72 -3.82 -14.39
N GLY A 220 0.65 -4.79 -13.47
CA GLY A 220 0.87 -6.21 -13.74
C GLY A 220 -0.41 -6.96 -14.17
N LYS A 221 -0.34 -8.28 -14.25
CA LYS A 221 -1.45 -9.15 -14.72
C LYS A 221 -2.74 -8.98 -13.93
N LYS A 222 -2.66 -8.66 -12.63
CA LYS A 222 -3.83 -8.46 -11.76
C LYS A 222 -4.50 -7.10 -11.93
N ALA A 223 -3.90 -6.17 -12.65
CA ALA A 223 -4.60 -4.98 -13.13
C ALA A 223 -5.88 -5.36 -13.90
N ILE A 224 -5.95 -6.59 -14.33
CA ILE A 224 -7.01 -7.24 -15.12
C ILE A 224 -8.22 -7.71 -14.27
N MET A 225 -8.12 -7.80 -12.96
CA MET A 225 -9.12 -8.48 -12.10
C MET A 225 -10.41 -7.70 -11.88
N GLY A 226 -10.50 -6.45 -12.28
CA GLY A 226 -11.75 -5.69 -12.26
C GLY A 226 -12.67 -6.05 -13.41
N THR A 227 -13.96 -5.92 -13.19
CA THR A 227 -14.98 -5.91 -14.27
C THR A 227 -14.79 -4.73 -15.22
N ASN A 228 -13.84 -3.87 -14.95
CA ASN A 228 -13.53 -2.68 -15.74
C ASN A 228 -12.48 -3.02 -16.81
N LYS A 229 -12.97 -3.14 -18.05
CA LYS A 229 -12.17 -3.46 -19.23
C LYS A 229 -11.01 -2.46 -19.46
N ALA A 230 -11.15 -1.22 -19.02
CA ALA A 230 -10.11 -0.19 -19.14
C ALA A 230 -8.88 -0.49 -18.26
N VAL A 231 -9.04 -1.23 -17.16
CA VAL A 231 -7.93 -1.68 -16.31
C VAL A 231 -7.22 -2.87 -16.94
N ASN A 232 -7.95 -3.71 -17.67
CA ASN A 232 -7.40 -4.89 -18.34
C ASN A 232 -6.42 -4.55 -19.47
N ASP A 233 -6.60 -3.39 -20.09
CA ASP A 233 -5.74 -2.94 -21.19
C ASP A 233 -4.45 -2.26 -20.68
N ASN A 234 -4.28 -2.11 -19.36
CA ASN A 234 -3.16 -1.40 -18.76
C ASN A 234 -2.01 -2.32 -18.29
N ALA A 235 -2.21 -3.64 -18.24
CA ALA A 235 -1.13 -4.56 -17.90
C ALA A 235 0.01 -4.45 -18.93
N VAL A 236 1.25 -4.30 -18.41
CA VAL A 236 2.43 -4.10 -19.24
C VAL A 236 3.49 -5.15 -18.97
N SER A 237 4.39 -5.33 -19.94
CA SER A 237 5.59 -6.12 -19.73
C SER A 237 6.55 -5.42 -18.76
N VAL A 238 7.42 -6.20 -18.13
CA VAL A 238 8.47 -5.68 -17.25
C VAL A 238 9.38 -4.69 -18.00
N ASP A 239 9.72 -4.95 -19.26
CA ASP A 239 10.54 -4.04 -20.09
C ASP A 239 9.83 -2.71 -20.36
N GLN A 240 8.52 -2.74 -20.61
CA GLN A 240 7.74 -1.53 -20.78
C GLN A 240 7.68 -0.72 -19.48
N HIS A 241 7.45 -1.37 -18.36
CA HIS A 241 7.49 -0.77 -17.05
C HIS A 241 8.86 -0.11 -16.77
N GLU A 242 9.97 -0.82 -17.01
CA GLU A 242 11.32 -0.27 -16.84
C GLU A 242 11.53 0.99 -17.67
N LYS A 243 11.14 0.94 -18.95
CA LYS A 243 11.30 2.08 -19.87
C LYS A 243 10.55 3.32 -19.42
N GLU A 244 9.30 3.18 -19.00
CA GLU A 244 8.43 4.30 -18.64
C GLU A 244 8.82 4.87 -17.26
N TRP A 245 9.05 4.03 -16.26
CA TRP A 245 9.48 4.47 -14.96
C TRP A 245 10.89 5.05 -14.94
N ASN A 246 11.77 4.62 -15.85
CA ASN A 246 13.07 5.28 -16.02
C ASN A 246 12.92 6.75 -16.44
N GLN A 247 11.92 7.09 -17.26
CA GLN A 247 11.67 8.48 -17.66
C GLN A 247 11.11 9.29 -16.50
N ILE A 248 10.17 8.72 -15.72
CA ILE A 248 9.58 9.36 -14.54
C ILE A 248 10.68 9.63 -13.50
N PHE A 249 11.49 8.63 -13.15
CA PHE A 249 12.56 8.80 -12.15
C PHE A 249 13.60 9.83 -12.57
N ALA A 250 13.95 9.88 -13.85
CA ALA A 250 14.85 10.90 -14.38
C ALA A 250 14.34 12.35 -14.13
N GLY A 251 13.01 12.52 -14.07
CA GLY A 251 12.38 13.84 -13.87
C GLY A 251 12.10 14.22 -12.41
N ILE A 252 12.23 13.28 -11.45
CA ILE A 252 11.80 13.53 -10.06
C ILE A 252 12.86 13.22 -8.99
N HIS A 253 13.97 12.55 -9.36
CA HIS A 253 14.94 12.03 -8.38
C HIS A 253 15.65 13.09 -7.52
N ASP A 254 15.63 14.34 -7.93
CA ASP A 254 16.19 15.46 -7.18
C ASP A 254 15.24 16.00 -6.09
N VAL A 255 13.97 15.65 -6.16
CA VAL A 255 12.93 16.13 -5.23
C VAL A 255 12.17 15.01 -4.52
N VAL A 256 12.26 13.76 -4.97
CA VAL A 256 11.66 12.57 -4.36
C VAL A 256 12.76 11.65 -3.87
N ASP A 257 12.77 11.31 -2.59
CA ASP A 257 13.82 10.52 -1.94
C ASP A 257 13.52 9.02 -1.93
N ALA A 258 12.25 8.64 -1.96
CA ALA A 258 11.82 7.25 -1.93
C ALA A 258 10.59 6.98 -2.81
N VAL A 259 10.52 5.77 -3.34
CA VAL A 259 9.34 5.28 -4.06
C VAL A 259 8.86 3.97 -3.43
N ALA A 260 7.57 3.92 -3.07
CA ALA A 260 6.94 2.77 -2.44
C ALA A 260 5.89 2.18 -3.40
N PHE A 261 6.30 1.31 -4.31
CA PHE A 261 5.38 0.72 -5.27
C PHE A 261 4.33 -0.16 -4.60
N GLN A 262 3.05 0.08 -4.95
CA GLN A 262 1.90 -0.75 -4.57
C GLN A 262 1.92 -2.05 -5.39
N ASP A 263 1.77 -3.17 -4.71
CA ASP A 263 1.91 -4.51 -5.30
C ASP A 263 0.57 -5.21 -5.62
N GLY A 264 -0.53 -4.51 -5.49
CA GLY A 264 -1.87 -5.10 -5.60
C GLY A 264 -2.25 -5.59 -7.00
N HIS A 265 -1.63 -5.06 -8.05
CA HIS A 265 -1.95 -5.39 -9.43
C HIS A 265 -0.95 -6.32 -10.11
N ILE A 266 0.04 -6.85 -9.39
CA ILE A 266 0.95 -7.87 -9.91
C ILE A 266 0.62 -9.24 -9.33
N ASP A 267 0.83 -10.29 -10.13
CA ASP A 267 0.66 -11.65 -9.67
C ASP A 267 1.90 -12.14 -8.93
N TYR A 268 1.76 -13.18 -8.11
CA TYR A 268 2.86 -13.68 -7.28
C TYR A 268 4.03 -14.21 -8.11
N ASP A 269 3.79 -14.70 -9.33
CA ASP A 269 4.82 -15.13 -10.29
C ASP A 269 5.54 -13.96 -10.98
N GLU A 270 5.01 -12.73 -10.88
CA GLU A 270 5.60 -11.53 -11.45
C GLU A 270 6.44 -10.72 -10.43
N LEU A 271 6.29 -10.99 -9.12
CA LEU A 271 6.86 -10.17 -8.04
C LEU A 271 8.36 -9.93 -8.24
N ASP A 272 9.15 -11.00 -8.38
CA ASP A 272 10.61 -10.89 -8.49
C ASP A 272 11.06 -10.07 -9.71
N ALA A 273 10.35 -10.19 -10.83
CA ALA A 273 10.67 -9.49 -12.06
C ALA A 273 10.45 -7.97 -11.93
N PHE A 274 9.24 -7.55 -11.52
CA PHE A 274 8.94 -6.12 -11.33
C PHE A 274 9.76 -5.52 -10.18
N PHE A 275 9.90 -6.24 -9.07
CA PHE A 275 10.65 -5.75 -7.90
C PHE A 275 12.13 -5.55 -8.22
N SER A 276 12.75 -6.45 -8.99
CA SER A 276 14.15 -6.29 -9.43
C SER A 276 14.32 -5.05 -10.31
N VAL A 277 13.38 -4.78 -11.19
CA VAL A 277 13.41 -3.57 -12.04
C VAL A 277 13.23 -2.31 -11.21
N ASN A 278 12.27 -2.29 -10.29
CA ASN A 278 12.04 -1.13 -9.42
C ASN A 278 13.28 -0.80 -8.58
N LYS A 279 13.91 -1.82 -7.97
CA LYS A 279 15.15 -1.64 -7.19
C LYS A 279 16.29 -1.13 -8.07
N LYS A 280 16.49 -1.72 -9.24
CA LYS A 280 17.49 -1.28 -10.22
C LYS A 280 17.32 0.18 -10.62
N LEU A 281 16.08 0.63 -10.84
CA LEU A 281 15.78 2.01 -11.20
C LEU A 281 16.02 2.95 -10.01
N ALA A 282 15.54 2.61 -8.82
CA ALA A 282 15.75 3.41 -7.63
C ALA A 282 17.25 3.59 -7.33
N ASP A 283 18.04 2.52 -7.40
CA ASP A 283 19.50 2.58 -7.22
C ASP A 283 20.19 3.45 -8.27
N ARG A 284 19.74 3.38 -9.53
CA ARG A 284 20.27 4.20 -10.63
C ARG A 284 20.15 5.69 -10.35
N TYR A 285 19.05 6.10 -9.72
CA TYR A 285 18.74 7.51 -9.46
C TYR A 285 19.01 7.93 -8.01
N GLY A 286 19.60 7.05 -7.17
CA GLY A 286 19.92 7.34 -5.78
C GLY A 286 18.71 7.49 -4.87
N MET A 287 17.58 6.89 -5.25
CA MET A 287 16.34 6.87 -4.47
C MET A 287 16.26 5.61 -3.63
N GLN A 288 15.55 5.67 -2.50
CA GLN A 288 15.19 4.47 -1.75
C GLN A 288 14.03 3.72 -2.45
N CYS A 289 14.14 2.40 -2.48
CA CYS A 289 13.09 1.53 -3.02
C CYS A 289 12.34 0.86 -1.88
N TRP A 290 11.10 1.28 -1.67
CA TRP A 290 10.20 0.69 -0.69
C TRP A 290 9.14 -0.15 -1.39
N THR A 291 8.59 -1.16 -0.71
CA THR A 291 7.35 -1.80 -1.14
C THR A 291 6.19 -1.29 -0.30
N ASN A 292 5.07 -0.98 -0.93
CA ASN A 292 3.79 -0.83 -0.27
C ASN A 292 3.06 -2.17 -0.42
N ALA A 293 3.32 -3.08 0.54
CA ALA A 293 2.71 -4.40 0.58
C ALA A 293 1.27 -4.28 1.07
N GLU A 294 0.30 -4.39 0.17
CA GLU A 294 -1.11 -4.32 0.54
C GLU A 294 -1.49 -5.44 1.49
N THR A 295 -2.05 -5.10 2.65
CA THR A 295 -2.57 -6.05 3.65
C THR A 295 -4.06 -6.37 3.47
N PHE A 296 -4.67 -5.85 2.42
CA PHE A 296 -6.00 -6.26 1.96
C PHE A 296 -5.91 -7.17 0.73
N ASP A 297 -6.97 -7.93 0.48
CA ASP A 297 -7.03 -8.92 -0.61
C ASP A 297 -7.85 -8.40 -1.78
N ARG A 298 -7.22 -8.33 -2.96
CA ARG A 298 -7.90 -7.98 -4.23
C ARG A 298 -8.43 -9.20 -4.98
N ASP A 299 -7.96 -10.40 -4.63
CA ASP A 299 -8.30 -11.64 -5.33
C ASP A 299 -9.63 -12.24 -4.85
N MET A 300 -10.23 -11.68 -3.82
CA MET A 300 -11.49 -12.15 -3.26
C MET A 300 -12.69 -11.46 -3.93
N PRO A 301 -13.84 -12.15 -4.04
CA PRO A 301 -15.08 -11.55 -4.55
C PRO A 301 -15.55 -10.33 -3.75
N ILE A 302 -15.21 -10.27 -2.47
CA ILE A 302 -15.44 -9.12 -1.59
C ILE A 302 -14.13 -8.38 -1.48
N ASN A 303 -14.08 -7.18 -2.01
CA ASN A 303 -12.89 -6.34 -2.01
C ASN A 303 -12.57 -5.83 -0.60
N PHE A 304 -11.30 -5.49 -0.38
CA PHE A 304 -10.80 -4.86 0.84
C PHE A 304 -11.10 -5.65 2.12
N LEU A 305 -10.90 -6.95 2.10
CA LEU A 305 -10.79 -7.78 3.30
C LEU A 305 -9.31 -8.00 3.66
N PRO A 306 -8.99 -8.28 4.94
CA PRO A 306 -7.63 -8.63 5.32
C PRO A 306 -7.08 -9.78 4.47
N ILE A 307 -5.86 -9.60 3.96
CA ILE A 307 -5.19 -10.60 3.11
C ILE A 307 -4.86 -11.87 3.89
N LYS A 308 -4.80 -13.02 3.22
CA LYS A 308 -4.24 -14.22 3.82
C LYS A 308 -2.74 -14.04 4.07
N PHE A 309 -2.26 -14.44 5.24
CA PHE A 309 -0.84 -14.30 5.60
C PHE A 309 0.10 -14.92 4.57
N ASP A 310 -0.23 -16.08 4.01
CA ASP A 310 0.62 -16.74 3.00
C ASP A 310 0.85 -15.86 1.76
N LYS A 311 -0.15 -15.09 1.35
CA LYS A 311 -0.03 -14.13 0.25
C LYS A 311 0.86 -12.94 0.63
N LEU A 312 0.65 -12.35 1.81
CA LEU A 312 1.50 -11.27 2.33
C LEU A 312 2.95 -11.73 2.47
N ARG A 313 3.18 -12.93 2.98
CA ARG A 313 4.50 -13.53 3.11
C ARG A 313 5.26 -13.58 1.78
N LEU A 314 4.62 -14.02 0.69
CA LEU A 314 5.24 -14.04 -0.65
C LEU A 314 5.71 -12.66 -1.10
N LYS A 315 4.92 -11.62 -0.86
CA LYS A 315 5.27 -10.22 -1.17
C LYS A 315 6.50 -9.76 -0.37
N LEU A 316 6.50 -9.99 0.94
CA LEU A 316 7.60 -9.58 1.83
C LEU A 316 8.89 -10.36 1.56
N GLU A 317 8.79 -11.65 1.22
CA GLU A 317 9.93 -12.46 0.82
C GLU A 317 10.53 -11.99 -0.52
N ALA A 318 9.68 -11.66 -1.50
CA ALA A 318 10.13 -11.11 -2.79
C ALA A 318 10.83 -9.76 -2.60
N ALA A 319 10.27 -8.86 -1.78
CA ALA A 319 10.90 -7.58 -1.48
C ALA A 319 12.29 -7.75 -0.86
N LYS A 320 12.46 -8.69 0.07
CA LYS A 320 13.77 -9.01 0.68
C LYS A 320 14.75 -9.60 -0.33
N ARG A 321 14.30 -10.55 -1.17
CA ARG A 321 15.17 -11.13 -2.22
C ARG A 321 15.66 -10.09 -3.22
N CYS A 322 14.81 -9.13 -3.57
CA CYS A 322 15.15 -8.05 -4.49
C CYS A 322 15.92 -6.89 -3.85
N GLY A 323 16.19 -6.95 -2.54
CA GLY A 323 17.01 -5.96 -1.83
C GLY A 323 16.31 -4.63 -1.57
N TYR A 324 15.00 -4.63 -1.37
CA TYR A 324 14.26 -3.42 -1.02
C TYR A 324 14.71 -2.85 0.32
N ASP A 325 14.69 -1.52 0.44
CA ASP A 325 15.22 -0.81 1.62
C ASP A 325 14.22 -0.80 2.78
N LYS A 326 12.91 -0.80 2.49
CA LYS A 326 11.84 -0.74 3.50
C LYS A 326 10.56 -1.40 2.98
N ALA A 327 9.79 -1.99 3.88
CA ALA A 327 8.41 -2.36 3.62
C ALA A 327 7.47 -1.46 4.42
N ILE A 328 6.54 -0.82 3.72
CA ILE A 328 5.36 -0.18 4.29
C ILE A 328 4.12 -0.94 3.85
N THR A 329 2.98 -0.66 4.45
CA THR A 329 1.72 -1.32 4.09
C THR A 329 0.55 -0.37 4.02
N PHE A 330 -0.37 -0.61 3.13
CA PHE A 330 -1.72 -0.09 3.14
C PHE A 330 -2.66 -1.24 3.54
N GLU A 331 -3.24 -1.25 4.72
CA GLU A 331 -2.78 -0.48 5.85
C GLU A 331 -3.03 -1.27 7.15
N PHE A 332 -2.33 -0.95 8.22
CA PHE A 332 -2.40 -1.68 9.47
C PHE A 332 -3.74 -1.52 10.19
N PRO A 333 -4.29 -0.29 10.39
CA PRO A 333 -5.48 -0.08 11.20
C PRO A 333 -6.68 -0.92 10.80
N HIS A 334 -7.00 -1.01 9.50
CA HIS A 334 -8.17 -1.78 9.04
C HIS A 334 -7.85 -3.26 8.81
N PHE A 335 -6.68 -3.56 8.22
CA PHE A 335 -6.45 -4.91 7.67
C PHE A 335 -5.53 -5.79 8.51
N MET A 336 -4.84 -5.22 9.51
CA MET A 336 -3.89 -5.96 10.34
C MET A 336 -4.05 -5.73 11.85
N SER A 337 -4.75 -4.68 12.27
CA SER A 337 -4.92 -4.36 13.70
C SER A 337 -5.76 -5.41 14.44
N PRO A 338 -5.37 -5.81 15.67
CA PRO A 338 -6.18 -6.67 16.53
C PRO A 338 -7.54 -6.07 16.92
N GLN A 339 -7.70 -4.74 16.82
CA GLN A 339 -8.95 -4.06 17.17
C GLN A 339 -9.76 -3.60 15.97
N SER A 340 -9.35 -4.01 14.75
CA SER A 340 -10.07 -3.69 13.52
C SER A 340 -11.50 -4.21 13.52
N VAL A 341 -12.38 -3.52 12.78
CA VAL A 341 -13.75 -4.00 12.47
C VAL A 341 -13.74 -5.34 11.73
N TYR A 342 -12.64 -5.68 11.08
CA TYR A 342 -12.44 -6.97 10.41
C TYR A 342 -11.81 -7.98 11.33
N GLY A 343 -12.57 -8.95 11.84
CA GLY A 343 -12.05 -9.98 12.76
C GLY A 343 -10.84 -10.77 12.22
N ALA A 344 -10.70 -10.88 10.89
CA ALA A 344 -9.55 -11.55 10.26
C ALA A 344 -8.23 -10.76 10.40
N ALA A 345 -8.28 -9.44 10.64
CA ALA A 345 -7.12 -8.60 10.81
C ALA A 345 -6.26 -9.02 12.02
N GLY A 346 -6.90 -9.30 13.17
CA GLY A 346 -6.20 -9.79 14.34
C GLY A 346 -5.53 -11.16 14.13
N ASN A 347 -6.12 -12.02 13.30
CA ASN A 347 -5.48 -13.28 12.90
C ASN A 347 -4.26 -13.03 12.01
N LEU A 348 -4.34 -12.07 11.08
CA LEU A 348 -3.21 -11.67 10.25
C LEU A 348 -2.06 -11.13 11.11
N TYR A 349 -2.35 -10.27 12.08
CA TYR A 349 -1.40 -9.76 13.06
C TYR A 349 -0.67 -10.88 13.82
N ASN A 350 -1.42 -11.86 14.34
CA ASN A 350 -0.85 -12.98 15.07
C ASN A 350 0.05 -13.85 14.18
N ARG A 351 -0.39 -14.17 12.94
CA ARG A 351 0.41 -14.93 11.98
C ARG A 351 1.69 -14.21 11.56
N TYR A 352 1.63 -12.91 11.41
CA TYR A 352 2.80 -12.07 11.14
C TYR A 352 3.82 -12.14 12.28
N ARG A 353 3.35 -12.01 13.53
CA ARG A 353 4.20 -12.12 14.73
C ARG A 353 4.85 -13.50 14.85
N GLU A 354 4.08 -14.55 14.64
CA GLU A 354 4.59 -15.94 14.64
C GLU A 354 5.71 -16.12 13.61
N TYR A 355 5.51 -15.62 12.39
CA TYR A 355 6.49 -15.75 11.31
C TYR A 355 7.79 -15.00 11.60
N PHE A 356 7.72 -13.79 12.12
CA PHE A 356 8.88 -12.96 12.45
C PHE A 356 9.43 -13.21 13.86
N ASN A 357 8.79 -14.04 14.64
CA ASN A 357 9.17 -14.39 16.02
C ASN A 357 9.28 -13.15 16.93
N ILE A 358 8.25 -12.30 16.91
CA ILE A 358 8.11 -11.06 17.68
C ILE A 358 6.85 -11.07 18.53
#